data_a9ce92e0eb694fc2d0f6728372a3c009
#
_entry.id   a9ce92e0eb694fc2d0f6728372a3c009
#
_cell.length_a   1.000
_cell.length_b   1.000
_cell.length_c   1.000
_cell.angle_alpha   90.00
_cell.angle_beta   90.00
_cell.angle_gamma   90.00
#
_symmetry.space_group_name_H-M   'P 1'
#
loop_
_entity.id
_entity.type
_entity.pdbx_description
1 polymer ?
#
loop_
_entity_poly.entity_id
_entity_poly.type
_entity_poly.pdbx_seq_one_letter_code
_entity_poly.pdbx_strand_id
1 'polypeptide(L)'
;MSTTPFAGIADFYNQRVQTYGYDPRACDYGRAESQRRKFSVLASATDYNGLSVLDVGCGFADYAGFLAERHPGIEYHGIDLSPAMIEKARQARPDLDLRVANLFDLPSDEFYDVVSANGIFYLLGTEAPALMRRLVSEMFRRCRRGVVFNSLSTWASVQEQGEYYADPLEVVAWCRELSPWVVLRHDYLPHDFTVFVARQSSLP
;
A
#
# COMPACT_ATOMS: atom_id res chain seq x y z
N MET A 1 23.29 -6.87 -16.14
CA MET A 1 23.01 -6.48 -14.75
C MET A 1 21.53 -6.19 -14.69
N SER A 2 20.74 -7.07 -14.09
CA SER A 2 19.31 -6.83 -13.92
C SER A 2 19.15 -5.78 -12.82
N THR A 3 18.99 -4.51 -13.20
CA THR A 3 18.53 -3.49 -12.26
C THR A 3 17.09 -3.89 -11.91
N THR A 4 16.87 -4.32 -10.67
CA THR A 4 15.51 -4.54 -10.17
C THR A 4 14.73 -3.25 -10.40
N PRO A 5 13.52 -3.32 -10.97
CA PRO A 5 12.71 -2.12 -11.31
C PRO A 5 12.42 -1.20 -10.11
N PHE A 6 12.76 -1.64 -8.90
CA PHE A 6 12.52 -0.94 -7.64
C PHE A 6 13.76 -0.28 -7.01
N ALA A 7 14.98 -0.45 -7.56
CA ALA A 7 16.20 0.06 -6.93
C ALA A 7 16.19 1.58 -6.73
N GLY A 8 15.74 2.34 -7.74
CA GLY A 8 15.62 3.80 -7.64
C GLY A 8 14.57 4.29 -6.62
N ILE A 9 13.54 3.48 -6.35
CA ILE A 9 12.50 3.80 -5.37
C ILE A 9 13.07 3.75 -3.95
N ALA A 10 13.84 2.71 -3.62
CA ALA A 10 14.49 2.61 -2.31
C ALA A 10 15.43 3.79 -2.05
N ASP A 11 16.27 4.15 -3.04
CA ASP A 11 17.20 5.28 -2.94
C ASP A 11 16.47 6.62 -2.78
N PHE A 12 15.38 6.83 -3.51
CA PHE A 12 14.54 8.01 -3.38
C PHE A 12 14.05 8.18 -1.93
N TYR A 13 13.47 7.14 -1.33
CA TYR A 13 12.97 7.22 0.04
C TYR A 13 14.08 7.28 1.09
N ASN A 14 15.22 6.60 0.88
CA ASN A 14 16.39 6.75 1.75
C ASN A 14 16.87 8.20 1.83
N GLN A 15 16.94 8.92 0.70
CA GLN A 15 17.33 10.32 0.65
C GLN A 15 16.30 11.22 1.35
N ARG A 16 15.00 10.94 1.19
CA ARG A 16 13.95 11.71 1.89
C ARG A 16 14.02 11.52 3.40
N VAL A 17 14.28 10.31 3.88
CA VAL A 17 14.49 10.07 5.32
C VAL A 17 15.72 10.81 5.84
N GLN A 18 16.81 10.85 5.07
CA GLN A 18 18.00 11.64 5.45
C GLN A 18 17.68 13.14 5.55
N THR A 19 16.82 13.65 4.67
CA THR A 19 16.48 15.07 4.60
C THR A 19 15.47 15.48 5.67
N TYR A 20 14.43 14.69 5.90
CA TYR A 20 13.27 15.05 6.71
C TYR A 20 13.18 14.29 8.04
N GLY A 21 13.96 13.22 8.22
CA GLY A 21 13.83 12.36 9.38
C GLY A 21 12.49 11.63 9.44
N TYR A 22 11.97 11.43 10.66
CA TYR A 22 10.63 10.88 10.91
C TYR A 22 9.57 12.00 10.73
N ASP A 23 9.18 12.24 9.49
CA ASP A 23 8.23 13.29 9.11
C ASP A 23 7.38 12.81 7.91
N PRO A 24 6.09 13.15 7.84
CA PRO A 24 5.23 12.77 6.69
C PRO A 24 5.79 13.16 5.33
N ARG A 25 6.59 14.24 5.25
CA ARG A 25 7.29 14.65 4.03
C ARG A 25 8.26 13.59 3.52
N ALA A 26 8.84 12.79 4.40
CA ALA A 26 9.71 11.68 3.98
C ALA A 26 8.91 10.59 3.22
N CYS A 27 7.63 10.41 3.55
CA CYS A 27 6.71 9.52 2.84
C CYS A 27 6.03 10.18 1.62
N ASP A 28 6.49 11.36 1.22
CA ASP A 28 5.95 12.14 0.09
C ASP A 28 4.46 12.56 0.24
N TYR A 29 3.98 12.65 1.47
CA TYR A 29 2.66 13.21 1.73
C TYR A 29 2.74 14.73 1.81
N GLY A 30 1.96 15.41 0.98
CA GLY A 30 1.86 16.87 1.03
C GLY A 30 1.22 17.39 2.32
N ARG A 31 0.31 16.62 2.94
CA ARG A 31 -0.40 16.95 4.18
C ARG A 31 -0.77 15.70 4.97
N ALA A 32 -0.61 15.75 6.29
CA ALA A 32 -1.01 14.68 7.20
C ALA A 32 -2.52 14.33 7.11
N GLU A 33 -3.38 15.31 6.80
CA GLU A 33 -4.81 15.08 6.62
C GLU A 33 -5.10 14.16 5.43
N SER A 34 -4.39 14.33 4.31
CA SER A 34 -4.52 13.47 3.13
C SER A 34 -4.14 12.02 3.46
N GLN A 35 -3.06 11.82 4.21
CA GLN A 35 -2.66 10.50 4.69
C GLN A 35 -3.76 9.84 5.55
N ARG A 36 -4.30 10.58 6.53
CA ARG A 36 -5.37 10.07 7.40
C ARG A 36 -6.64 9.70 6.63
N ARG A 37 -7.01 10.47 5.60
CA ARG A 37 -8.15 10.15 4.73
C ARG A 37 -7.92 8.83 3.98
N LYS A 38 -6.74 8.64 3.40
CA LYS A 38 -6.36 7.38 2.74
C LYS A 38 -6.42 6.19 3.71
N PHE A 39 -5.83 6.33 4.89
CA PHE A 39 -5.90 5.31 5.94
C PHE A 39 -7.35 4.97 6.34
N SER A 40 -8.22 5.98 6.47
CA SER A 40 -9.63 5.78 6.81
C SER A 40 -10.36 4.95 5.75
N VAL A 41 -10.08 5.19 4.47
CA VAL A 41 -10.69 4.44 3.37
C VAL A 41 -10.16 3.01 3.31
N LEU A 42 -8.84 2.82 3.43
CA LEU A 42 -8.22 1.49 3.50
C LEU A 42 -8.75 0.68 4.68
N ALA A 43 -8.86 1.30 5.87
CA ALA A 43 -9.41 0.65 7.07
C ALA A 43 -10.91 0.35 7.00
N SER A 44 -11.64 0.97 6.08
CA SER A 44 -13.08 0.69 5.87
C SER A 44 -13.34 -0.53 4.96
N ALA A 45 -12.31 -1.14 4.40
CA ALA A 45 -12.44 -2.25 3.46
C ALA A 45 -13.03 -3.51 4.10
N THR A 46 -12.75 -3.75 5.38
CA THR A 46 -13.25 -4.89 6.16
C THR A 46 -13.17 -4.60 7.66
N ASP A 47 -13.75 -5.46 8.48
CA ASP A 47 -13.45 -5.50 9.91
C ASP A 47 -12.11 -6.21 10.13
N TYR A 48 -11.12 -5.49 10.66
CA TYR A 48 -9.76 -5.99 10.88
C TYR A 48 -9.54 -6.61 12.28
N ASN A 49 -10.56 -6.67 13.14
CA ASN A 49 -10.41 -7.21 14.49
C ASN A 49 -9.85 -8.65 14.47
N GLY A 50 -8.72 -8.86 15.14
CA GLY A 50 -8.06 -10.15 15.23
C GLY A 50 -7.50 -10.69 13.92
N LEU A 51 -7.35 -9.86 12.87
CA LEU A 51 -6.79 -10.26 11.59
C LEU A 51 -5.30 -9.98 11.49
N SER A 52 -4.61 -10.80 10.70
CA SER A 52 -3.24 -10.54 10.25
C SER A 52 -3.23 -9.67 9.00
N VAL A 53 -2.42 -8.61 9.01
CA VAL A 53 -2.29 -7.64 7.90
C VAL A 53 -0.83 -7.56 7.47
N LEU A 54 -0.58 -7.69 6.16
CA LEU A 54 0.68 -7.29 5.54
C LEU A 54 0.50 -5.92 4.88
N ASP A 55 1.28 -4.94 5.30
CA ASP A 55 1.35 -3.61 4.66
C ASP A 55 2.58 -3.52 3.76
N VAL A 56 2.35 -3.42 2.45
CA VAL A 56 3.38 -3.38 1.42
C VAL A 56 3.76 -1.93 1.14
N GLY A 57 5.02 -1.57 1.35
CA GLY A 57 5.47 -0.18 1.34
C GLY A 57 5.00 0.57 2.58
N CYS A 58 5.22 -0.04 3.75
CA CYS A 58 4.68 0.45 5.03
C CYS A 58 5.30 1.78 5.50
N GLY A 59 6.42 2.21 4.92
CA GLY A 59 7.13 3.42 5.32
C GLY A 59 7.46 3.41 6.82
N PHE A 60 6.97 4.41 7.55
CA PHE A 60 7.11 4.50 9.01
C PHE A 60 6.11 3.65 9.81
N ALA A 61 5.32 2.82 9.15
CA ALA A 61 4.26 2.01 9.75
C ALA A 61 3.19 2.84 10.49
N ASP A 62 2.91 4.06 10.02
CA ASP A 62 1.87 4.92 10.63
C ASP A 62 0.48 4.32 10.50
N TYR A 63 0.24 3.55 9.45
CA TYR A 63 -1.01 2.82 9.25
C TYR A 63 -1.27 1.78 10.35
N ALA A 64 -0.21 1.17 10.90
CA ALA A 64 -0.33 0.25 12.04
C ALA A 64 -0.98 0.92 13.26
N GLY A 65 -0.52 2.13 13.61
CA GLY A 65 -1.11 2.91 14.71
C GLY A 65 -2.56 3.27 14.44
N PHE A 66 -2.87 3.67 13.21
CA PHE A 66 -4.23 4.00 12.81
C PHE A 66 -5.19 2.79 12.90
N LEU A 67 -4.73 1.60 12.53
CA LEU A 67 -5.51 0.37 12.62
C LEU A 67 -5.68 -0.08 14.08
N ALA A 68 -4.60 -0.05 14.88
CA ALA A 68 -4.64 -0.50 16.28
C ALA A 68 -5.61 0.32 17.15
N GLU A 69 -5.79 1.62 16.85
CA GLU A 69 -6.77 2.47 17.52
C GLU A 69 -8.24 2.03 17.27
N ARG A 70 -8.52 1.29 16.21
CA ARG A 70 -9.86 0.97 15.71
C ARG A 70 -10.20 -0.50 15.72
N HIS A 71 -9.17 -1.35 15.64
CA HIS A 71 -9.31 -2.78 15.43
C HIS A 71 -8.48 -3.55 16.47
N PRO A 72 -9.06 -3.86 17.65
CA PRO A 72 -8.37 -4.61 18.68
C PRO A 72 -7.86 -5.98 18.20
N GLY A 73 -6.67 -6.35 18.65
CA GLY A 73 -6.09 -7.66 18.33
C GLY A 73 -5.58 -7.82 16.91
N ILE A 74 -5.44 -6.73 16.15
CA ILE A 74 -4.82 -6.78 14.82
C ILE A 74 -3.36 -7.20 14.92
N GLU A 75 -2.94 -8.12 14.06
CA GLU A 75 -1.55 -8.55 13.90
C GLU A 75 -0.97 -7.88 12.66
N TYR A 76 -0.14 -6.86 12.88
CA TYR A 76 0.41 -6.05 11.79
C TYR A 76 1.83 -6.46 11.44
N HIS A 77 2.05 -6.70 10.15
CA HIS A 77 3.36 -6.93 9.52
C HIS A 77 3.59 -5.87 8.45
N GLY A 78 4.78 -5.30 8.41
CA GLY A 78 5.14 -4.27 7.42
C GLY A 78 6.39 -4.63 6.64
N ILE A 79 6.35 -4.40 5.33
CA ILE A 79 7.54 -4.47 4.47
C ILE A 79 7.74 -3.16 3.74
N ASP A 80 9.00 -2.77 3.58
CA ASP A 80 9.38 -1.61 2.75
C ASP A 80 10.73 -1.89 2.06
N LEU A 81 10.95 -1.27 0.92
CA LEU A 81 12.20 -1.38 0.17
C LEU A 81 13.31 -0.52 0.78
N SER A 82 12.96 0.54 1.52
CA SER A 82 13.88 1.50 2.11
C SER A 82 14.37 1.02 3.49
N PRO A 83 15.66 0.66 3.65
CA PRO A 83 16.23 0.39 4.97
C PRO A 83 16.09 1.56 5.94
N ALA A 84 16.21 2.80 5.44
CA ALA A 84 16.09 3.99 6.27
C ALA A 84 14.67 4.18 6.84
N MET A 85 13.62 3.88 6.05
CA MET A 85 12.22 3.85 6.52
C MET A 85 12.04 2.83 7.63
N ILE A 86 12.45 1.58 7.40
CA ILE A 86 12.29 0.48 8.35
C ILE A 86 13.08 0.73 9.64
N GLU A 87 14.28 1.29 9.55
CA GLU A 87 15.05 1.65 10.75
C GLU A 87 14.29 2.65 11.63
N LYS A 88 13.75 3.72 11.02
CA LYS A 88 12.95 4.72 11.75
C LYS A 88 11.64 4.15 12.27
N ALA A 89 10.97 3.33 11.49
CA ALA A 89 9.75 2.66 11.90
C ALA A 89 9.97 1.75 13.12
N ARG A 90 11.04 0.94 13.15
CA ARG A 90 11.40 0.09 14.29
C ARG A 90 11.76 0.90 15.54
N GLN A 91 12.39 2.06 15.39
CA GLN A 91 12.68 2.95 16.52
C GLN A 91 11.39 3.50 17.15
N ALA A 92 10.40 3.85 16.31
CA ALA A 92 9.12 4.39 16.76
C ALA A 92 8.13 3.31 17.24
N ARG A 93 8.24 2.08 16.72
CA ARG A 93 7.30 0.98 16.92
C ARG A 93 8.05 -0.36 17.07
N PRO A 94 8.79 -0.55 18.19
CA PRO A 94 9.70 -1.70 18.37
C PRO A 94 8.97 -3.05 18.44
N ASP A 95 7.68 -3.05 18.78
CA ASP A 95 6.87 -4.26 18.93
C ASP A 95 6.27 -4.79 17.62
N LEU A 96 6.44 -4.06 16.49
CA LEU A 96 5.92 -4.49 15.21
C LEU A 96 6.92 -5.34 14.42
N ASP A 97 6.40 -6.33 13.68
CA ASP A 97 7.19 -7.08 12.69
C ASP A 97 7.35 -6.27 11.41
N LEU A 98 8.48 -5.57 11.31
CA LEU A 98 8.81 -4.70 10.19
C LEU A 98 10.08 -5.21 9.50
N ARG A 99 10.04 -5.40 8.16
CA ARG A 99 11.14 -5.99 7.40
C ARG A 99 11.52 -5.14 6.19
N VAL A 100 12.84 -5.02 5.93
CA VAL A 100 13.32 -4.55 4.62
C VAL A 100 13.16 -5.70 3.65
N ALA A 101 12.17 -5.62 2.77
CA ALA A 101 11.88 -6.70 1.84
C ALA A 101 11.11 -6.20 0.61
N ASN A 102 11.31 -6.92 -0.51
CA ASN A 102 10.44 -6.83 -1.67
C ASN A 102 9.34 -7.90 -1.56
N LEU A 103 8.11 -7.55 -1.90
CA LEU A 103 6.97 -8.47 -1.88
C LEU A 103 7.23 -9.79 -2.65
N PHE A 104 7.95 -9.71 -3.78
CA PHE A 104 8.26 -10.87 -4.61
C PHE A 104 9.30 -11.81 -4.00
N ASP A 105 10.08 -11.33 -3.04
CA ASP A 105 11.15 -12.10 -2.39
C ASP A 105 10.70 -12.78 -1.09
N LEU A 106 9.46 -12.51 -0.64
CA LEU A 106 8.90 -13.16 0.54
C LEU A 106 8.69 -14.67 0.28
N PRO A 107 8.86 -15.53 1.31
CA PRO A 107 8.56 -16.95 1.24
C PRO A 107 7.19 -17.24 0.65
N SER A 108 7.07 -18.28 -0.16
CA SER A 108 5.83 -18.59 -0.90
C SER A 108 4.69 -19.06 -0.02
N ASP A 109 4.99 -19.48 1.21
CA ASP A 109 4.08 -19.98 2.24
C ASP A 109 3.65 -18.91 3.26
N GLU A 110 4.12 -17.67 3.12
CA GLU A 110 3.63 -16.55 3.92
C GLU A 110 2.29 -16.04 3.40
N PHE A 111 1.26 -16.11 4.26
CA PHE A 111 -0.09 -15.63 3.97
C PHE A 111 -0.63 -14.81 5.13
N TYR A 112 -1.42 -13.79 4.78
CA TYR A 112 -2.05 -12.86 5.71
C TYR A 112 -3.56 -12.80 5.44
N ASP A 113 -4.36 -12.36 6.42
CA ASP A 113 -5.79 -12.21 6.17
C ASP A 113 -6.05 -11.11 5.16
N VAL A 114 -5.41 -9.96 5.33
CA VAL A 114 -5.49 -8.82 4.41
C VAL A 114 -4.09 -8.39 3.99
N VAL A 115 -3.92 -8.06 2.72
CA VAL A 115 -2.70 -7.41 2.22
C VAL A 115 -3.06 -6.00 1.77
N SER A 116 -2.38 -5.00 2.32
CA SER A 116 -2.60 -3.57 2.02
C SER A 116 -1.41 -2.94 1.31
N ALA A 117 -1.68 -1.89 0.54
CA ALA A 117 -0.66 -1.01 -0.01
C ALA A 117 -1.20 0.42 -0.11
N ASN A 118 -0.42 1.39 0.38
CA ASN A 118 -0.82 2.79 0.37
C ASN A 118 0.25 3.67 -0.29
N GLY A 119 -0.07 4.23 -1.47
CA GLY A 119 0.77 5.22 -2.14
C GLY A 119 2.06 4.66 -2.75
N ILE A 120 2.10 3.39 -3.18
CA ILE A 120 3.33 2.75 -3.68
C ILE A 120 3.47 2.74 -5.21
N PHE A 121 2.43 3.13 -5.96
CA PHE A 121 2.40 2.90 -7.41
C PHE A 121 2.88 4.09 -8.25
N TYR A 122 2.91 5.30 -7.71
CA TYR A 122 3.15 6.53 -8.49
C TYR A 122 4.58 6.68 -9.03
N LEU A 123 5.58 6.00 -8.43
CA LEU A 123 6.99 6.04 -8.85
C LEU A 123 7.44 4.84 -9.70
N LEU A 124 6.52 4.02 -10.21
CA LEU A 124 6.86 2.80 -10.97
C LEU A 124 7.39 3.06 -12.39
N GLY A 125 7.44 4.33 -12.84
CA GLY A 125 7.99 4.71 -14.13
C GLY A 125 7.16 4.23 -15.33
N THR A 126 7.80 3.98 -16.46
CA THR A 126 7.13 3.63 -17.73
C THR A 126 6.46 2.26 -17.71
N GLU A 127 6.93 1.34 -16.88
CA GLU A 127 6.38 -0.01 -16.71
C GLU A 127 5.27 -0.07 -15.65
N ALA A 128 4.82 1.09 -15.13
CA ALA A 128 3.89 1.19 -14.01
C ALA A 128 2.61 0.36 -14.19
N PRO A 129 1.90 0.35 -15.35
CA PRO A 129 0.69 -0.46 -15.49
C PRO A 129 0.94 -1.94 -15.27
N ALA A 130 1.99 -2.49 -15.89
CA ALA A 130 2.35 -3.90 -15.78
C ALA A 130 2.85 -4.25 -14.37
N LEU A 131 3.68 -3.40 -13.77
CA LEU A 131 4.21 -3.59 -12.42
C LEU A 131 3.11 -3.50 -11.36
N MET A 132 2.19 -2.54 -11.45
CA MET A 132 1.05 -2.40 -10.56
C MET A 132 0.20 -3.67 -10.59
N ARG A 133 -0.17 -4.15 -11.78
CA ARG A 133 -0.94 -5.39 -11.93
C ARG A 133 -0.22 -6.59 -11.33
N ARG A 134 1.09 -6.73 -11.54
CA ARG A 134 1.90 -7.80 -10.96
C ARG A 134 1.96 -7.73 -9.44
N LEU A 135 2.17 -6.52 -8.86
CA LEU A 135 2.18 -6.30 -7.42
C LEU A 135 0.84 -6.68 -6.80
N VAL A 136 -0.27 -6.17 -7.33
CA VAL A 136 -1.61 -6.46 -6.81
C VAL A 136 -1.96 -7.95 -6.96
N SER A 137 -1.55 -8.60 -8.07
CA SER A 137 -1.74 -10.04 -8.24
C SER A 137 -0.97 -10.85 -7.19
N GLU A 138 0.27 -10.46 -6.87
CA GLU A 138 1.08 -11.10 -5.84
C GLU A 138 0.49 -10.84 -4.43
N MET A 139 0.04 -9.61 -4.15
CA MET A 139 -0.68 -9.29 -2.92
C MET A 139 -1.93 -10.18 -2.77
N PHE A 140 -2.71 -10.32 -3.85
CA PHE A 140 -3.90 -11.17 -3.83
C PHE A 140 -3.57 -12.66 -3.65
N ARG A 141 -2.47 -13.14 -4.22
CA ARG A 141 -2.01 -14.52 -4.00
C ARG A 141 -1.75 -14.79 -2.51
N ARG A 142 -1.22 -13.80 -1.78
CA ARG A 142 -0.84 -13.89 -0.36
C ARG A 142 -1.96 -13.59 0.62
N CYS A 143 -3.13 -13.12 0.18
CA CYS A 143 -4.22 -12.83 1.09
C CYS A 143 -5.14 -14.05 1.28
N ARG A 144 -5.73 -14.16 2.49
CA ARG A 144 -6.81 -15.13 2.78
C ARG A 144 -8.19 -14.53 2.57
N ARG A 145 -8.35 -13.21 2.79
CA ARG A 145 -9.64 -12.50 2.68
C ARG A 145 -9.69 -11.51 1.53
N GLY A 146 -8.64 -10.74 1.33
CA GLY A 146 -8.59 -9.76 0.24
C GLY A 146 -7.40 -8.82 0.29
N VAL A 147 -7.31 -8.00 -0.74
CA VAL A 147 -6.33 -6.93 -0.86
C VAL A 147 -7.02 -5.57 -0.89
N VAL A 148 -6.38 -4.57 -0.33
CA VAL A 148 -6.81 -3.18 -0.42
C VAL A 148 -5.61 -2.31 -0.79
N PHE A 149 -5.80 -1.44 -1.78
CA PHE A 149 -4.74 -0.53 -2.21
C PHE A 149 -5.33 0.75 -2.78
N ASN A 150 -4.53 1.81 -2.77
CA ASN A 150 -4.88 3.05 -3.45
C ASN A 150 -3.85 3.41 -4.52
N SER A 151 -4.24 4.29 -5.43
CA SER A 151 -3.38 4.85 -6.48
C SER A 151 -3.82 6.26 -6.83
N LEU A 152 -2.89 7.04 -7.41
CA LEU A 152 -3.25 8.28 -8.09
C LEU A 152 -4.14 7.96 -9.29
N SER A 153 -5.12 8.85 -9.53
CA SER A 153 -6.19 8.68 -10.52
C SER A 153 -5.96 9.54 -11.75
N THR A 154 -6.16 8.98 -12.95
CA THR A 154 -6.23 9.76 -14.19
C THR A 154 -7.36 10.79 -14.19
N TRP A 155 -8.32 10.71 -13.26
CA TRP A 155 -9.39 11.70 -13.08
C TRP A 155 -8.94 12.94 -12.30
N ALA A 156 -7.69 12.96 -11.83
CA ALA A 156 -7.10 14.15 -11.21
C ALA A 156 -7.06 15.32 -12.21
N SER A 157 -7.49 16.49 -11.76
CA SER A 157 -7.46 17.72 -12.59
C SER A 157 -6.05 18.25 -12.82
N VAL A 158 -5.09 17.88 -11.97
CA VAL A 158 -3.67 18.18 -12.07
C VAL A 158 -2.89 16.89 -11.88
N GLN A 159 -1.94 16.64 -12.78
CA GLN A 159 -1.04 15.49 -12.71
C GLN A 159 0.40 15.98 -12.76
N GLU A 160 1.24 15.47 -11.85
CA GLU A 160 2.65 15.84 -11.77
C GLU A 160 3.47 15.03 -12.78
N GLN A 161 4.44 15.70 -13.40
CA GLN A 161 5.32 15.05 -14.36
C GLN A 161 6.22 14.01 -13.68
N GLY A 162 6.28 12.82 -14.23
CA GLY A 162 7.08 11.72 -13.71
C GLY A 162 6.34 10.79 -12.75
N GLU A 163 5.10 11.14 -12.38
CA GLU A 163 4.23 10.28 -11.59
C GLU A 163 3.30 9.44 -12.48
N TYR A 164 2.99 8.24 -12.03
CA TYR A 164 2.02 7.37 -12.67
C TYR A 164 0.63 7.56 -12.07
N TYR A 165 -0.33 7.83 -12.94
CA TYR A 165 -1.76 7.93 -12.65
C TYR A 165 -2.49 6.78 -13.34
N ALA A 166 -3.17 5.94 -12.57
CA ALA A 166 -3.91 4.81 -13.08
C ALA A 166 -5.34 5.20 -13.45
N ASP A 167 -5.90 4.60 -14.53
CA ASP A 167 -7.32 4.69 -14.81
C ASP A 167 -8.10 3.77 -13.83
N PRO A 168 -8.99 4.31 -12.99
CA PRO A 168 -9.73 3.52 -12.02
C PRO A 168 -10.57 2.40 -12.65
N LEU A 169 -11.13 2.63 -13.84
CA LEU A 169 -11.97 1.63 -14.51
C LEU A 169 -11.15 0.50 -15.12
N GLU A 170 -9.98 0.81 -15.69
CA GLU A 170 -9.04 -0.21 -16.16
C GLU A 170 -8.54 -1.05 -14.99
N VAL A 171 -8.20 -0.41 -13.85
CA VAL A 171 -7.80 -1.13 -12.64
C VAL A 171 -8.89 -2.06 -12.15
N VAL A 172 -10.13 -1.62 -12.08
CA VAL A 172 -11.26 -2.48 -11.70
C VAL A 172 -11.45 -3.62 -12.70
N ALA A 173 -11.31 -3.35 -14.00
CA ALA A 173 -11.49 -4.37 -15.04
C ALA A 173 -10.55 -5.56 -14.84
N TRP A 174 -9.24 -5.32 -14.66
CA TRP A 174 -8.31 -6.42 -14.44
C TRP A 174 -8.34 -6.97 -13.01
N CYS A 175 -8.75 -6.20 -11.99
CA CYS A 175 -9.01 -6.73 -10.65
C CYS A 175 -10.13 -7.79 -10.66
N ARG A 176 -11.14 -7.63 -11.52
CA ARG A 176 -12.21 -8.61 -11.68
C ARG A 176 -11.76 -9.93 -12.27
N GLU A 177 -10.59 -10.00 -12.89
CA GLU A 177 -9.98 -11.27 -13.29
C GLU A 177 -9.45 -12.05 -12.07
N LEU A 178 -9.10 -11.35 -10.97
CA LEU A 178 -8.66 -11.97 -9.71
C LEU A 178 -9.85 -12.46 -8.87
N SER A 179 -10.93 -11.66 -8.83
CA SER A 179 -12.15 -11.97 -8.09
C SER A 179 -13.35 -11.18 -8.62
N PRO A 180 -14.58 -11.75 -8.58
CA PRO A 180 -15.79 -10.99 -8.89
C PRO A 180 -16.14 -9.93 -7.85
N TRP A 181 -15.55 -9.98 -6.66
CA TRP A 181 -15.87 -9.13 -5.52
C TRP A 181 -14.91 -7.94 -5.45
N VAL A 182 -15.22 -6.89 -6.19
CA VAL A 182 -14.39 -5.68 -6.29
C VAL A 182 -15.19 -4.45 -5.89
N VAL A 183 -14.62 -3.62 -5.01
CA VAL A 183 -15.16 -2.33 -4.61
C VAL A 183 -14.20 -1.24 -5.02
N LEU A 184 -14.70 -0.21 -5.71
CA LEU A 184 -13.97 1.01 -6.03
C LEU A 184 -14.50 2.15 -5.15
N ARG A 185 -13.59 2.88 -4.51
CA ARG A 185 -13.88 4.11 -3.76
C ARG A 185 -13.06 5.26 -4.38
N HIS A 186 -13.77 6.28 -4.89
CA HIS A 186 -13.19 7.50 -5.44
C HIS A 186 -13.99 8.73 -4.96
N ASP A 187 -14.39 8.71 -3.70
CA ASP A 187 -15.29 9.68 -3.09
C ASP A 187 -14.65 10.43 -1.91
N TYR A 188 -13.33 10.33 -1.74
CA TYR A 188 -12.61 10.90 -0.59
C TYR A 188 -11.52 11.91 -0.97
N LEU A 189 -10.87 11.76 -2.12
CA LEU A 189 -9.91 12.69 -2.71
C LEU A 189 -10.10 12.71 -4.23
N PRO A 190 -10.07 13.88 -4.91
CA PRO A 190 -10.32 13.95 -6.35
C PRO A 190 -9.20 13.36 -7.21
N HIS A 191 -8.02 13.15 -6.62
CA HIS A 191 -6.81 12.68 -7.30
C HIS A 191 -6.38 11.26 -6.87
N ASP A 192 -7.18 10.57 -6.05
CA ASP A 192 -6.80 9.28 -5.48
C ASP A 192 -8.02 8.36 -5.39
N PHE A 193 -7.83 7.10 -5.71
CA PHE A 193 -8.86 6.08 -5.57
C PHE A 193 -8.34 4.87 -4.79
N THR A 194 -9.24 4.14 -4.18
CA THR A 194 -8.96 2.89 -3.47
C THR A 194 -9.76 1.75 -4.08
N VAL A 195 -9.10 0.60 -4.24
CA VAL A 195 -9.75 -0.64 -4.64
C VAL A 195 -9.60 -1.68 -3.54
N PHE A 196 -10.70 -2.36 -3.24
CA PHE A 196 -10.72 -3.56 -2.43
C PHE A 196 -11.13 -4.75 -3.28
N VAL A 197 -10.33 -5.81 -3.29
CA VAL A 197 -10.60 -7.07 -4.00
C VAL A 197 -10.71 -8.18 -2.96
N ALA A 198 -11.92 -8.64 -2.69
CA ALA A 198 -12.19 -9.68 -1.70
C ALA A 198 -12.18 -11.07 -2.33
N ARG A 199 -11.81 -12.10 -1.56
CA ARG A 199 -11.91 -13.50 -2.02
C ARG A 199 -13.34 -14.04 -1.99
N GLN A 200 -14.18 -13.45 -1.13
CA GLN A 200 -15.58 -13.87 -0.95
C GLN A 200 -16.47 -12.63 -0.84
N SER A 201 -17.78 -12.81 -1.01
CA SER A 201 -18.75 -11.75 -0.75
C SER A 201 -18.59 -11.21 0.68
N SER A 202 -18.68 -9.89 0.84
CA SER A 202 -18.76 -9.25 2.16
C SER A 202 -20.18 -9.30 2.75
N LEU A 203 -21.15 -9.68 1.93
CA LEU A 203 -22.53 -9.89 2.36
C LEU A 203 -22.76 -11.37 2.68
N PRO A 204 -23.54 -11.68 3.72
CA PRO A 204 -23.93 -13.04 4.04
C PRO A 204 -24.78 -13.68 2.94
#